data_43ac46528083a2833c45a4b80637f688
#
_entry.id   43ac46528083a2833c45a4b80637f688
#
_cell.length_a   1.000
_cell.length_b   1.000
_cell.length_c   1.000
_cell.angle_alpha   90.00
_cell.angle_beta   90.00
_cell.angle_gamma   90.00
#
_symmetry.space_group_name_H-M   'P 1'
#
loop_
_entity.id
_entity.type
_entity.pdbx_description
1 polymer ?
#
loop_
_entity_poly.entity_id
_entity_poly.type
_entity_poly.pdbx_seq_one_letter_code
_entity_poly.pdbx_strand_id
1 'polypeptide(L)'
;MTEENKSFKWLEIAREIQQLSQTGMAFAVTEYEKNRYKRLIEITAEIIEHHTELEKESVHKTLMDHPGYATPKIDVRAAVIKDNRILLVQESTDKCWAMPGGWADVGNIPSEVAIRETKEESGFDAKPVKVIGIYDANRVGGKLEFFHAFKIIFLCEYQV
;
A
#
# COMPACT_ATOMS: atom_id res chain seq x y z
N MET A 1 -11.81 10.87 -21.03
CA MET A 1 -11.81 10.40 -19.63
C MET A 1 -12.71 9.19 -19.61
N THR A 2 -12.13 8.01 -19.60
CA THR A 2 -12.86 6.73 -19.60
C THR A 2 -13.54 6.50 -18.25
N GLU A 3 -14.64 5.75 -18.22
CA GLU A 3 -15.43 5.46 -17.01
C GLU A 3 -14.58 4.83 -15.87
N GLU A 4 -13.50 4.11 -16.20
CA GLU A 4 -12.56 3.56 -15.20
C GLU A 4 -11.92 4.59 -14.27
N ASN A 5 -11.72 5.82 -14.74
CA ASN A 5 -11.10 6.87 -13.92
C ASN A 5 -12.11 7.55 -12.95
N LYS A 6 -13.41 7.30 -13.10
CA LYS A 6 -14.45 7.82 -12.20
C LYS A 6 -14.68 6.92 -10.97
N SER A 7 -14.43 5.61 -11.07
CA SER A 7 -14.78 4.67 -10.00
C SER A 7 -13.93 4.84 -8.72
N PHE A 8 -12.73 5.42 -8.83
CA PHE A 8 -11.81 5.60 -7.69
C PHE A 8 -11.77 7.02 -7.11
N LYS A 9 -12.54 7.95 -7.68
CA LYS A 9 -12.56 9.35 -7.23
C LYS A 9 -12.91 9.51 -5.75
N TRP A 10 -13.86 8.72 -5.26
CA TRP A 10 -14.26 8.72 -3.86
C TRP A 10 -13.11 8.27 -2.93
N LEU A 11 -12.27 7.30 -3.36
CA LEU A 11 -11.15 6.83 -2.56
C LEU A 11 -10.03 7.88 -2.51
N GLU A 12 -9.76 8.58 -3.61
CA GLU A 12 -8.82 9.71 -3.62
C GLU A 12 -9.25 10.78 -2.62
N ILE A 13 -10.54 11.14 -2.63
CA ILE A 13 -11.13 12.11 -1.69
C ILE A 13 -11.03 11.60 -0.24
N ALA A 14 -11.39 10.34 0.02
CA ALA A 14 -11.31 9.76 1.35
C ALA A 14 -9.86 9.80 1.90
N ARG A 15 -8.88 9.45 1.07
CA ARG A 15 -7.45 9.50 1.45
C ARG A 15 -6.95 10.92 1.69
N GLU A 16 -7.39 11.89 0.90
CA GLU A 16 -7.05 13.30 1.11
C GLU A 16 -7.60 13.79 2.45
N ILE A 17 -8.86 13.51 2.76
CA ILE A 17 -9.48 13.85 4.05
C ILE A 17 -8.72 13.13 5.19
N GLN A 18 -8.41 11.85 5.05
CA GLN A 18 -7.62 11.08 6.02
C GLN A 18 -6.27 11.75 6.29
N GLN A 19 -5.50 12.01 5.24
CA GLN A 19 -4.15 12.59 5.34
C GLN A 19 -4.17 13.95 6.04
N LEU A 20 -5.08 14.84 5.66
CA LEU A 20 -5.25 16.14 6.28
C LEU A 20 -5.64 16.01 7.75
N SER A 21 -6.54 15.07 8.06
CA SER A 21 -7.04 14.86 9.43
C SER A 21 -5.98 14.28 10.36
N GLN A 22 -5.24 13.25 9.92
CA GLN A 22 -4.17 12.65 10.71
C GLN A 22 -3.03 13.63 10.96
N THR A 23 -2.62 14.36 9.92
CA THR A 23 -1.61 15.42 10.06
C THR A 23 -2.08 16.53 11.00
N GLY A 24 -3.32 17.00 10.79
CA GLY A 24 -3.90 18.02 11.66
C GLY A 24 -4.00 17.56 13.12
N MET A 25 -4.41 16.31 13.36
CA MET A 25 -4.50 15.77 14.72
C MET A 25 -3.12 15.63 15.39
N ALA A 26 -2.07 15.28 14.63
CA ALA A 26 -0.69 15.18 15.16
C ALA A 26 -0.15 16.53 15.64
N PHE A 27 -0.58 17.64 15.05
CA PHE A 27 -0.15 18.99 15.41
C PHE A 27 -1.18 19.79 16.21
N ALA A 28 -2.37 19.26 16.46
CA ALA A 28 -3.43 19.93 17.21
C ALA A 28 -3.02 20.15 18.68
N VAL A 29 -3.19 21.37 19.14
CA VAL A 29 -2.86 21.77 20.52
C VAL A 29 -4.09 21.64 21.43
N THR A 30 -5.26 22.00 20.94
CA THR A 30 -6.51 22.04 21.72
C THR A 30 -7.35 20.78 21.50
N GLU A 31 -8.13 20.39 22.52
CA GLU A 31 -9.10 19.30 22.39
C GLU A 31 -10.21 19.63 21.37
N TYR A 32 -10.52 20.90 21.19
CA TYR A 32 -11.47 21.35 20.17
C TYR A 32 -10.97 21.00 18.76
N GLU A 33 -9.71 21.30 18.45
CA GLU A 33 -9.09 20.96 17.18
C GLU A 33 -9.02 19.44 16.98
N LYS A 34 -8.56 18.68 17.99
CA LYS A 34 -8.48 17.22 17.95
C LYS A 34 -9.85 16.59 17.65
N ASN A 35 -10.92 17.07 18.29
CA ASN A 35 -12.26 16.55 18.08
C ASN A 35 -12.77 16.80 16.65
N ARG A 36 -12.39 17.90 16.02
CA ARG A 36 -12.70 18.17 14.61
C ARG A 36 -11.98 17.19 13.68
N TYR A 37 -10.70 16.94 13.90
CA TYR A 37 -9.94 15.98 13.10
C TYR A 37 -10.41 14.54 13.31
N LYS A 38 -10.77 14.15 14.54
CA LYS A 38 -11.42 12.87 14.82
C LYS A 38 -12.70 12.72 14.00
N ARG A 39 -13.54 13.76 13.97
CA ARG A 39 -14.78 13.72 13.18
C ARG A 39 -14.52 13.57 11.66
N LEU A 40 -13.46 14.18 11.13
CA LEU A 40 -13.08 14.01 9.73
C LEU A 40 -12.59 12.58 9.44
N ILE A 41 -11.89 11.94 10.37
CA ILE A 41 -11.50 10.51 10.25
C ILE A 41 -12.76 9.62 10.27
N GLU A 42 -13.76 9.90 11.11
CA GLU A 42 -15.04 9.19 11.10
C GLU A 42 -15.75 9.33 9.75
N ILE A 43 -15.81 10.55 9.19
CA ILE A 43 -16.38 10.79 7.85
C ILE A 43 -15.63 9.99 6.78
N THR A 44 -14.31 9.91 6.88
CA THR A 44 -13.51 9.06 5.97
C THR A 44 -13.92 7.60 6.06
N ALA A 45 -14.12 7.08 7.27
CA ALA A 45 -14.58 5.71 7.48
C ALA A 45 -16.01 5.49 6.93
N GLU A 46 -16.92 6.46 7.09
CA GLU A 46 -18.26 6.42 6.49
C GLU A 46 -18.22 6.38 4.95
N ILE A 47 -17.34 7.16 4.33
CA ILE A 47 -17.18 7.14 2.86
C ILE A 47 -16.68 5.77 2.41
N ILE A 48 -15.70 5.19 3.10
CA ILE A 48 -15.13 3.88 2.74
C ILE A 48 -16.16 2.77 2.91
N GLU A 49 -16.88 2.73 4.03
CA GLU A 49 -17.97 1.78 4.28
C GLU A 49 -19.04 1.84 3.18
N HIS A 50 -19.43 3.05 2.77
CA HIS A 50 -20.46 3.24 1.73
C HIS A 50 -20.06 2.67 0.35
N HIS A 51 -18.78 2.55 0.08
CA HIS A 51 -18.24 2.12 -1.21
C HIS A 51 -17.55 0.76 -1.20
N THR A 52 -17.48 0.09 -0.04
CA THR A 52 -16.81 -1.22 0.12
C THR A 52 -17.62 -2.11 1.08
N GLU A 53 -17.23 -3.37 1.20
CA GLU A 53 -17.77 -4.32 2.20
C GLU A 53 -17.07 -4.19 3.57
N LEU A 54 -16.27 -3.16 3.81
CA LEU A 54 -15.55 -2.94 5.05
C LEU A 54 -16.45 -2.25 6.07
N GLU A 55 -16.48 -2.74 7.30
CA GLU A 55 -17.22 -2.12 8.38
C GLU A 55 -16.56 -0.83 8.87
N LYS A 56 -17.36 0.23 9.10
CA LYS A 56 -16.93 1.55 9.54
C LYS A 56 -16.02 1.50 10.76
N GLU A 57 -16.39 0.73 11.79
CA GLU A 57 -15.62 0.61 13.04
C GLU A 57 -14.22 0.04 12.79
N SER A 58 -14.11 -0.96 11.92
CA SER A 58 -12.83 -1.56 11.54
C SER A 58 -11.96 -0.57 10.78
N VAL A 59 -12.55 0.14 9.83
CA VAL A 59 -11.86 1.20 9.07
C VAL A 59 -11.40 2.32 10.00
N HIS A 60 -12.29 2.85 10.83
CA HIS A 60 -11.99 3.92 11.78
C HIS A 60 -10.85 3.54 12.72
N LYS A 61 -10.90 2.33 13.30
CA LYS A 61 -9.82 1.81 14.15
C LYS A 61 -8.48 1.78 13.41
N THR A 62 -8.47 1.22 12.20
CA THR A 62 -7.26 1.14 11.36
C THR A 62 -6.66 2.51 11.08
N LEU A 63 -7.51 3.53 10.83
CA LEU A 63 -7.05 4.89 10.59
C LEU A 63 -6.50 5.56 11.86
N MET A 64 -7.10 5.30 13.01
CA MET A 64 -6.67 5.84 14.30
C MET A 64 -5.39 5.18 14.84
N ASP A 65 -5.12 3.93 14.48
CA ASP A 65 -3.93 3.19 14.90
C ASP A 65 -2.64 3.65 14.20
N HIS A 66 -2.73 4.60 13.26
CA HIS A 66 -1.59 5.20 12.56
C HIS A 66 -1.43 6.71 12.89
N PRO A 67 -1.00 7.06 14.10
CA PRO A 67 -0.83 8.46 14.49
C PRO A 67 0.36 9.12 13.77
N GLY A 68 0.30 10.43 13.61
CA GLY A 68 1.39 11.21 13.03
C GLY A 68 1.12 11.66 11.59
N TYR A 69 2.18 12.09 10.91
CA TYR A 69 2.08 12.54 9.53
C TYR A 69 1.79 11.36 8.60
N ALA A 70 0.67 11.41 7.89
CA ALA A 70 0.29 10.35 6.96
C ALA A 70 1.19 10.36 5.71
N THR A 71 1.89 9.26 5.49
CA THR A 71 2.72 9.04 4.29
C THR A 71 2.26 7.81 3.52
N PRO A 72 2.51 7.73 2.20
CA PRO A 72 2.31 6.50 1.47
C PRO A 72 3.12 5.35 2.08
N LYS A 73 2.54 4.17 2.09
CA LYS A 73 3.25 2.94 2.47
C LYS A 73 4.20 2.51 1.34
N ILE A 74 5.20 1.71 1.70
CA ILE A 74 6.16 1.16 0.74
C ILE A 74 5.87 -0.33 0.53
N ASP A 75 5.58 -0.70 -0.70
CA ASP A 75 5.45 -2.07 -1.19
C ASP A 75 6.67 -2.37 -2.06
N VAL A 76 7.39 -3.45 -1.76
CA VAL A 76 8.60 -3.84 -2.50
C VAL A 76 8.32 -5.10 -3.30
N ARG A 77 8.71 -5.12 -4.58
CA ARG A 77 8.54 -6.27 -5.47
C ARG A 77 9.86 -6.67 -6.13
N ALA A 78 10.07 -7.97 -6.29
CA ALA A 78 11.22 -8.54 -6.95
C ALA A 78 10.85 -9.06 -8.35
N ALA A 79 11.36 -8.42 -9.40
CA ALA A 79 11.33 -8.95 -10.76
C ALA A 79 12.52 -9.89 -10.95
N VAL A 80 12.34 -11.15 -10.56
CA VAL A 80 13.37 -12.19 -10.72
C VAL A 80 13.26 -12.79 -12.12
N ILE A 81 14.31 -12.62 -12.91
CA ILE A 81 14.33 -13.07 -14.32
C ILE A 81 15.37 -14.17 -14.48
N LYS A 82 14.93 -15.29 -15.09
CA LYS A 82 15.78 -16.41 -15.50
C LYS A 82 15.32 -16.94 -16.86
N ASP A 83 16.22 -17.15 -17.77
CA ASP A 83 15.94 -17.74 -19.10
C ASP A 83 14.76 -17.06 -19.82
N ASN A 84 14.74 -15.75 -19.83
CA ASN A 84 13.68 -14.90 -20.39
C ASN A 84 12.28 -15.13 -19.80
N ARG A 85 12.20 -15.63 -18.56
CA ARG A 85 10.96 -15.82 -17.79
C ARG A 85 11.03 -15.04 -16.50
N ILE A 86 9.89 -14.54 -16.06
CA ILE A 86 9.74 -13.84 -14.78
C ILE A 86 9.13 -14.80 -13.75
N LEU A 87 9.66 -14.75 -12.53
CA LEU A 87 9.06 -15.45 -11.39
C LEU A 87 7.80 -14.75 -10.95
N LEU A 88 6.73 -15.51 -10.84
CA LEU A 88 5.47 -15.06 -10.24
C LEU A 88 5.05 -16.05 -9.15
N VAL A 89 4.41 -15.53 -8.12
CA VAL A 89 3.78 -16.28 -7.04
C VAL A 89 2.27 -16.08 -7.08
N GLN A 90 1.50 -17.07 -6.65
CA GLN A 90 0.05 -16.97 -6.61
C GLN A 90 -0.40 -16.56 -5.21
N GLU A 91 -1.03 -15.40 -5.11
CA GLU A 91 -1.58 -14.91 -3.85
C GLU A 91 -2.68 -15.85 -3.32
N SER A 92 -2.66 -16.11 -2.01
CA SER A 92 -3.61 -17.05 -1.37
C SER A 92 -5.04 -16.49 -1.32
N THR A 93 -5.18 -15.16 -1.26
CA THR A 93 -6.45 -14.46 -1.04
C THR A 93 -7.35 -14.43 -2.28
N ASP A 94 -6.79 -14.06 -3.43
CA ASP A 94 -7.57 -13.82 -4.66
C ASP A 94 -7.12 -14.67 -5.85
N LYS A 95 -6.10 -15.51 -5.64
CA LYS A 95 -5.52 -16.41 -6.64
C LYS A 95 -4.89 -15.69 -7.84
N CYS A 96 -4.65 -14.39 -7.75
CA CYS A 96 -3.92 -13.64 -8.76
C CYS A 96 -2.42 -13.93 -8.72
N TRP A 97 -1.76 -13.80 -9.87
CA TRP A 97 -0.32 -13.95 -9.97
C TRP A 97 0.36 -12.60 -9.84
N ALA A 98 1.37 -12.52 -8.97
CA ALA A 98 2.13 -11.30 -8.71
C ALA A 98 3.63 -11.60 -8.64
N MET A 99 4.44 -10.56 -8.82
CA MET A 99 5.86 -10.65 -8.46
C MET A 99 5.98 -10.84 -6.96
N PRO A 100 6.90 -11.70 -6.46
CA PRO A 100 7.14 -11.85 -5.04
C PRO A 100 7.47 -10.50 -4.39
N GLY A 101 6.96 -10.30 -3.17
CA GLY A 101 7.16 -9.05 -2.45
C GLY A 101 6.03 -8.69 -1.49
N GLY A 102 6.25 -7.65 -0.69
CA GLY A 102 5.32 -7.22 0.33
C GLY A 102 5.65 -5.84 0.90
N TRP A 103 5.02 -5.55 2.02
CA TRP A 103 5.22 -4.30 2.75
C TRP A 103 6.62 -4.23 3.37
N ALA A 104 7.27 -3.07 3.24
CA ALA A 104 8.48 -2.79 3.98
C ALA A 104 8.13 -2.20 5.35
N ASP A 105 8.59 -2.84 6.41
CA ASP A 105 8.46 -2.33 7.78
C ASP A 105 9.48 -1.22 8.06
N VAL A 106 9.22 -0.44 9.11
CA VAL A 106 10.16 0.56 9.58
C VAL A 106 11.50 -0.10 9.95
N GLY A 107 12.58 0.41 9.37
CA GLY A 107 13.93 -0.14 9.55
C GLY A 107 14.34 -1.19 8.51
N ASN A 108 13.43 -1.64 7.64
CA ASN A 108 13.80 -2.53 6.56
C ASN A 108 14.57 -1.78 5.46
N ILE A 109 15.54 -2.47 4.87
CA ILE A 109 16.22 -2.03 3.63
C ILE A 109 15.42 -2.62 2.45
N PRO A 110 14.90 -1.79 1.51
CA PRO A 110 14.01 -2.29 0.46
C PRO A 110 14.58 -3.44 -0.39
N SER A 111 15.89 -3.43 -0.67
CA SER A 111 16.54 -4.54 -1.40
C SER A 111 16.56 -5.84 -0.60
N GLU A 112 16.66 -5.79 0.73
CA GLU A 112 16.61 -6.97 1.60
C GLU A 112 15.17 -7.51 1.71
N VAL A 113 14.16 -6.63 1.69
CA VAL A 113 12.75 -7.05 1.59
C VAL A 113 12.54 -7.85 0.32
N ALA A 114 13.03 -7.38 -0.84
CA ALA A 114 12.91 -8.10 -2.10
C ALA A 114 13.53 -9.52 -2.03
N ILE A 115 14.69 -9.68 -1.36
CA ILE A 115 15.34 -10.99 -1.17
C ILE A 115 14.48 -11.87 -0.26
N ARG A 116 14.11 -11.37 0.90
CA ARG A 116 13.36 -12.10 1.92
C ARG A 116 12.03 -12.60 1.39
N GLU A 117 11.23 -11.72 0.81
CA GLU A 117 9.91 -12.06 0.27
C GLU A 117 10.02 -13.07 -0.88
N THR A 118 11.03 -12.92 -1.76
CA THR A 118 11.29 -13.93 -2.80
C THR A 118 11.53 -15.29 -2.19
N LYS A 119 12.37 -15.37 -1.15
CA LYS A 119 12.68 -16.63 -0.48
C LYS A 119 11.47 -17.23 0.22
N GLU A 120 10.71 -16.41 0.97
CA GLU A 120 9.55 -16.85 1.75
C GLU A 120 8.41 -17.33 0.85
N GLU A 121 8.11 -16.61 -0.23
CA GLU A 121 6.96 -16.88 -1.09
C GLU A 121 7.23 -17.94 -2.18
N SER A 122 8.47 -18.06 -2.66
CA SER A 122 8.80 -18.97 -3.76
C SER A 122 9.82 -20.06 -3.43
N GLY A 123 10.52 -19.93 -2.30
CA GLY A 123 11.65 -20.81 -1.94
C GLY A 123 12.95 -20.54 -2.71
N PHE A 124 12.95 -19.64 -3.69
CA PHE A 124 14.11 -19.32 -4.49
C PHE A 124 14.99 -18.24 -3.85
N ASP A 125 16.29 -18.31 -4.12
CA ASP A 125 17.23 -17.26 -3.76
C ASP A 125 17.37 -16.25 -4.90
N ALA A 126 17.42 -14.97 -4.55
CA ALA A 126 17.53 -13.88 -5.50
C ALA A 126 18.52 -12.82 -5.03
N LYS A 127 19.19 -12.17 -5.98
CA LYS A 127 20.12 -11.07 -5.72
C LYS A 127 19.60 -9.81 -6.40
N PRO A 128 19.30 -8.74 -5.68
CA PRO A 128 18.89 -7.47 -6.27
C PRO A 128 20.06 -6.85 -7.03
N VAL A 129 19.77 -6.37 -8.24
CA VAL A 129 20.74 -5.74 -9.15
C VAL A 129 20.54 -4.23 -9.18
N LYS A 130 19.29 -3.79 -9.40
CA LYS A 130 18.95 -2.38 -9.49
C LYS A 130 17.44 -2.17 -9.29
N VAL A 131 17.05 -0.95 -8.96
CA VAL A 131 15.65 -0.53 -9.03
C VAL A 131 15.25 -0.36 -10.49
N ILE A 132 14.15 -0.98 -10.91
CA ILE A 132 13.58 -0.83 -12.25
C ILE A 132 12.69 0.40 -12.29
N GLY A 133 11.92 0.65 -11.22
CA GLY A 133 11.01 1.77 -11.14
C GLY A 133 10.32 1.89 -9.79
N ILE A 134 9.70 3.05 -9.60
CA ILE A 134 8.81 3.35 -8.47
C ILE A 134 7.48 3.76 -9.06
N TYR A 135 6.42 3.08 -8.66
CA TYR A 135 5.07 3.24 -9.21
C TYR A 135 4.05 3.52 -8.11
N ASP A 136 3.11 4.40 -8.41
CA ASP A 136 1.91 4.56 -7.60
C ASP A 136 1.05 3.29 -7.74
N ALA A 137 0.84 2.56 -6.63
CA ALA A 137 0.11 1.30 -6.60
C ALA A 137 -1.31 1.41 -7.16
N ASN A 138 -1.95 2.58 -7.03
CA ASN A 138 -3.31 2.80 -7.51
C ASN A 138 -3.40 3.05 -9.02
N ARG A 139 -2.28 3.34 -9.67
CA ARG A 139 -2.22 3.62 -11.12
C ARG A 139 -1.72 2.44 -11.95
N VAL A 140 -1.15 1.42 -11.30
CA VAL A 140 -0.47 0.29 -11.97
C VAL A 140 -1.07 -1.07 -11.58
N GLY A 141 -2.21 -1.10 -10.93
CA GLY A 141 -2.85 -2.35 -10.53
C GLY A 141 -4.37 -2.27 -10.64
N GLY A 142 -5.02 -3.38 -10.96
CA GLY A 142 -6.47 -3.47 -11.07
C GLY A 142 -7.21 -3.59 -9.73
N LYS A 143 -6.51 -3.61 -8.60
CA LYS A 143 -7.11 -3.72 -7.27
C LYS A 143 -7.13 -2.39 -6.55
N LEU A 144 -8.21 -2.19 -5.81
CA LEU A 144 -8.37 -1.07 -4.92
C LEU A 144 -7.50 -1.31 -3.67
N GLU A 145 -6.37 -0.61 -3.57
CA GLU A 145 -5.58 -0.63 -2.34
C GLU A 145 -6.19 0.35 -1.34
N PHE A 146 -6.44 -0.09 -0.11
CA PHE A 146 -6.97 0.76 0.96
C PHE A 146 -6.01 1.91 1.29
N PHE A 147 -4.74 1.60 1.48
CA PHE A 147 -3.72 2.60 1.71
C PHE A 147 -3.09 3.06 0.40
N HIS A 148 -2.78 4.36 0.32
CA HIS A 148 -1.89 4.84 -0.73
C HIS A 148 -0.50 4.21 -0.54
N ALA A 149 0.05 3.65 -1.59
CA ALA A 149 1.35 3.00 -1.55
C ALA A 149 2.19 3.29 -2.80
N PHE A 150 3.51 3.29 -2.63
CA PHE A 150 4.44 3.22 -3.74
C PHE A 150 5.02 1.82 -3.84
N LYS A 151 4.98 1.25 -5.04
CA LYS A 151 5.64 -0.02 -5.38
C LYS A 151 7.05 0.25 -5.87
N ILE A 152 8.06 -0.24 -5.12
CA ILE A 152 9.46 -0.21 -5.53
C ILE A 152 9.79 -1.56 -6.15
N ILE A 153 10.13 -1.60 -7.43
CA ILE A 153 10.43 -2.83 -8.15
C ILE A 153 11.93 -2.96 -8.36
N PHE A 154 12.50 -4.04 -7.84
CA PHE A 154 13.90 -4.42 -8.06
C PHE A 154 14.00 -5.44 -9.19
N LEU A 155 14.93 -5.23 -10.13
CA LEU A 155 15.45 -6.32 -10.95
C LEU A 155 16.31 -7.20 -10.08
N CYS A 156 16.02 -8.49 -10.07
CA CYS A 156 16.77 -9.49 -9.33
C CYS A 156 17.28 -10.60 -10.25
N GLU A 157 18.50 -11.04 -10.01
CA GLU A 157 19.06 -12.25 -10.60
C GLU A 157 18.68 -13.47 -9.75
N TYR A 158 18.26 -14.55 -10.40
CA TYR A 158 18.09 -15.84 -9.75
C TYR A 158 19.45 -16.36 -9.27
N GLN A 159 19.49 -16.86 -8.04
CA GLN A 159 20.66 -17.53 -7.48
C GLN A 159 20.41 -19.05 -7.40
N VAL A 160 21.43 -19.85 -7.67
CA VAL A 160 21.38 -21.33 -7.64
C VAL A 160 21.72 -21.81 -6.25
#